data_14085733a51cba64a1f944406da7558e
#
_entry.id   14085733a51cba64a1f944406da7558e
#
_cell.length_a   1.000
_cell.length_b   1.000
_cell.length_c   1.000
_cell.angle_alpha   90.00
_cell.angle_beta   90.00
_cell.angle_gamma   90.00
#
_symmetry.space_group_name_H-M   'P 1'
#
loop_
_entity.id
_entity.type
_entity.pdbx_description
1 polymer ?
#
loop_
_entity_poly.entity_id
_entity_poly.type
_entity_poly.pdbx_seq_one_letter_code
_entity_poly.pdbx_strand_id
1 'polypeptide(L)'
;MKLDNMFKKTRIISRIQSHSAVRASRPEVPEGLLRKCNKCGAAIIAEDVKQEYYICPKCGGYFRVHAYRRIQMVIDEGTFEEWNQDLIGGNPVNYKGYPEKVQALQEKTGLKEAVVTGKGKINGRDTVIAVCDGRFLMASMGWAVGEKITRAVERATEEKLPIIIFACSGGARMQEGITSLMQMAKTSAALERHSKAGLLYVSVLTEPTTGGVTASFAMLGDIILAEPGALIGFAGPRVIEQTLRQKLPKGFQRAEFLVEHGFVDDIVRRENLKETLGKILEIHAVSWKTENRIRTDAAELHHSSDSEAGFENLVNDKCDSDKGNSDKGDSSLINAGINPYLTAWDRVQISRKIDRPSGSDYIEALFTDFMEFHGDRNYGDDKAIIGGIAKFHGKP
;
A
#
# COMPACT_ATOMS: atom_id res chain seq x y z
N MET A 1 -65.83 27.93 28.47
CA MET A 1 -66.26 26.93 27.51
C MET A 1 -65.12 25.99 27.23
N LYS A 2 -65.28 24.74 27.68
CA LYS A 2 -64.20 23.70 27.61
C LYS A 2 -64.26 23.02 26.26
N LEU A 3 -63.08 22.91 25.60
CA LEU A 3 -62.89 22.26 24.26
C LEU A 3 -62.50 20.79 24.42
N ASP A 4 -63.24 20.00 25.24
CA ASP A 4 -62.85 18.62 25.58
C ASP A 4 -63.72 17.54 24.95
N ASN A 5 -64.25 17.70 23.75
CA ASN A 5 -65.12 16.65 23.18
C ASN A 5 -65.04 16.46 21.67
N MET A 6 -63.85 16.49 21.06
CA MET A 6 -63.80 16.30 19.62
C MET A 6 -62.97 15.11 19.09
N PHE A 7 -62.64 14.13 19.88
CA PHE A 7 -61.99 12.89 19.35
C PHE A 7 -62.44 11.62 20.05
N LYS A 8 -63.73 11.27 20.00
CA LYS A 8 -64.17 9.90 20.22
C LYS A 8 -64.11 9.12 18.91
N LYS A 9 -63.00 8.42 18.66
CA LYS A 9 -62.93 7.38 17.64
C LYS A 9 -63.73 6.15 18.11
N THR A 10 -64.88 5.90 17.48
CA THR A 10 -65.66 4.68 17.64
C THR A 10 -64.81 3.48 17.14
N ARG A 11 -64.38 2.62 18.03
CA ARG A 11 -63.79 1.32 17.65
C ARG A 11 -64.97 0.40 17.27
N ILE A 12 -65.15 0.13 15.99
CA ILE A 12 -65.91 -1.01 15.52
C ILE A 12 -65.08 -2.25 15.71
N ILE A 13 -65.41 -3.07 16.71
CA ILE A 13 -64.82 -4.39 16.91
C ILE A 13 -65.56 -5.33 15.97
N SER A 14 -64.99 -5.58 14.78
CA SER A 14 -65.40 -6.72 13.96
C SER A 14 -64.77 -7.98 14.55
N ARG A 15 -65.58 -8.86 15.16
CA ARG A 15 -65.21 -10.22 15.50
C ARG A 15 -64.93 -10.99 14.23
N ILE A 16 -63.68 -11.03 13.80
CA ILE A 16 -63.21 -12.01 12.83
C ILE A 16 -62.80 -13.24 13.64
N GLN A 17 -63.52 -14.35 13.42
CA GLN A 17 -63.10 -15.66 13.92
C GLN A 17 -61.71 -15.97 13.45
N SER A 18 -60.81 -16.11 14.40
CA SER A 18 -59.45 -16.55 14.15
C SER A 18 -59.45 -18.02 13.75
N HIS A 19 -59.42 -18.31 12.47
CA HIS A 19 -58.78 -19.55 12.05
C HIS A 19 -57.33 -19.48 12.49
N SER A 20 -56.95 -20.43 13.34
CA SER A 20 -55.56 -20.65 13.75
C SER A 20 -54.72 -20.98 12.51
N ALA A 21 -54.27 -19.95 11.82
CA ALA A 21 -53.17 -20.10 10.84
C ALA A 21 -51.96 -20.59 11.67
N VAL A 22 -51.57 -21.83 11.44
CA VAL A 22 -50.29 -22.35 11.85
C VAL A 22 -49.24 -21.32 11.37
N ARG A 23 -48.68 -20.56 12.32
CA ARG A 23 -47.53 -19.73 12.07
C ARG A 23 -46.42 -20.69 11.60
N ALA A 24 -46.24 -20.81 10.31
CA ALA A 24 -45.06 -21.45 9.79
C ALA A 24 -43.86 -20.78 10.50
N SER A 25 -43.13 -21.51 11.29
CA SER A 25 -41.92 -21.06 11.94
C SER A 25 -41.03 -20.52 10.81
N ARG A 26 -40.71 -19.22 10.85
CA ARG A 26 -39.73 -18.69 9.93
C ARG A 26 -38.48 -19.54 10.14
N PRO A 27 -37.90 -20.11 9.09
CA PRO A 27 -36.68 -20.89 9.24
C PRO A 27 -35.65 -19.98 9.93
N GLU A 28 -35.17 -20.42 11.11
CA GLU A 28 -34.08 -19.77 11.81
C GLU A 28 -32.83 -19.94 10.95
N VAL A 29 -32.35 -18.85 10.38
CA VAL A 29 -31.08 -18.83 9.65
C VAL A 29 -29.97 -18.90 10.70
N PRO A 30 -29.08 -19.91 10.65
CA PRO A 30 -27.98 -20.02 11.59
C PRO A 30 -27.15 -18.73 11.64
N GLU A 31 -26.77 -18.31 12.85
CA GLU A 31 -25.93 -17.14 13.03
C GLU A 31 -24.61 -17.31 12.23
N GLY A 32 -24.25 -16.29 11.47
CA GLY A 32 -23.02 -16.29 10.66
C GLY A 32 -23.16 -16.87 9.26
N LEU A 33 -24.29 -17.47 8.87
CA LEU A 33 -24.51 -18.00 7.53
C LEU A 33 -24.57 -16.88 6.46
N LEU A 34 -25.15 -15.74 6.82
CA LEU A 34 -25.33 -14.62 5.92
C LEU A 34 -24.50 -13.40 6.35
N ARG A 35 -23.94 -12.70 5.39
CA ARG A 35 -23.31 -11.37 5.55
C ARG A 35 -24.06 -10.34 4.75
N LYS A 36 -24.35 -9.19 5.36
CA LYS A 36 -24.94 -8.03 4.69
C LYS A 36 -23.82 -7.17 4.12
N CYS A 37 -23.88 -6.88 2.83
CA CYS A 37 -22.96 -5.95 2.19
C CYS A 37 -23.26 -4.52 2.61
N ASN A 38 -22.28 -3.81 3.15
CA ASN A 38 -22.45 -2.42 3.59
C ASN A 38 -22.62 -1.44 2.41
N LYS A 39 -22.21 -1.82 1.19
CA LYS A 39 -22.27 -0.97 -0.01
C LYS A 39 -23.62 -1.09 -0.73
N CYS A 40 -24.11 -2.30 -1.00
CA CYS A 40 -25.35 -2.53 -1.74
C CYS A 40 -26.52 -3.07 -0.89
N GLY A 41 -26.31 -3.37 0.39
CA GLY A 41 -27.35 -3.89 1.30
C GLY A 41 -27.71 -5.37 1.09
N ALA A 42 -27.14 -6.05 0.09
CA ALA A 42 -27.48 -7.44 -0.20
C ALA A 42 -27.03 -8.39 0.92
N ALA A 43 -27.87 -9.38 1.22
CA ALA A 43 -27.53 -10.52 2.03
C ALA A 43 -26.84 -11.57 1.15
N ILE A 44 -25.68 -12.06 1.56
CA ILE A 44 -24.81 -12.95 0.79
C ILE A 44 -24.36 -14.08 1.73
N ILE A 45 -24.22 -15.29 1.22
CA ILE A 45 -23.69 -16.42 1.97
C ILE A 45 -22.27 -16.10 2.43
N ALA A 46 -21.98 -16.29 3.71
CA ALA A 46 -20.69 -15.92 4.29
C ALA A 46 -19.53 -16.72 3.68
N GLU A 47 -19.78 -17.95 3.23
CA GLU A 47 -18.78 -18.79 2.59
C GLU A 47 -18.43 -18.26 1.20
N ASP A 48 -19.43 -17.86 0.39
CA ASP A 48 -19.19 -17.25 -0.94
C ASP A 48 -18.34 -15.99 -0.79
N VAL A 49 -18.59 -15.17 0.24
CA VAL A 49 -17.78 -13.98 0.52
C VAL A 49 -16.32 -14.35 0.83
N LYS A 50 -16.09 -15.48 1.52
CA LYS A 50 -14.72 -15.92 1.83
C LYS A 50 -13.98 -16.42 0.57
N GLN A 51 -14.68 -17.21 -0.27
CA GLN A 51 -14.13 -17.74 -1.53
C GLN A 51 -13.79 -16.60 -2.50
N GLU A 52 -14.62 -15.54 -2.54
CA GLU A 52 -14.44 -14.34 -3.36
C GLU A 52 -13.53 -13.29 -2.69
N TYR A 53 -12.49 -13.67 -1.99
CA TYR A 53 -11.52 -12.78 -1.35
C TYR A 53 -12.15 -11.69 -0.47
N TYR A 54 -13.30 -11.96 0.15
CA TYR A 54 -14.07 -10.96 0.91
C TYR A 54 -14.53 -9.77 0.05
N ILE A 55 -14.84 -10.01 -1.20
CA ILE A 55 -15.44 -9.07 -2.14
C ILE A 55 -16.92 -9.45 -2.31
N CYS A 56 -17.79 -8.47 -2.42
CA CYS A 56 -19.21 -8.71 -2.65
C CYS A 56 -19.44 -9.17 -4.08
N PRO A 57 -19.95 -10.37 -4.36
CA PRO A 57 -20.19 -10.85 -5.73
C PRO A 57 -21.26 -10.03 -6.47
N LYS A 58 -22.11 -9.27 -5.75
CA LYS A 58 -23.19 -8.47 -6.37
C LYS A 58 -22.73 -7.07 -6.81
N CYS A 59 -21.83 -6.43 -6.06
CA CYS A 59 -21.48 -5.02 -6.34
C CYS A 59 -19.98 -4.73 -6.30
N GLY A 60 -19.11 -5.74 -6.15
CA GLY A 60 -17.67 -5.55 -6.02
C GLY A 60 -17.24 -4.79 -4.76
N GLY A 61 -18.14 -4.62 -3.77
CA GLY A 61 -17.82 -3.94 -2.51
C GLY A 61 -16.90 -4.77 -1.63
N TYR A 62 -15.86 -4.15 -1.07
CA TYR A 62 -14.88 -4.80 -0.22
C TYR A 62 -15.41 -4.93 1.22
N PHE A 63 -15.37 -6.14 1.77
CA PHE A 63 -15.59 -6.37 3.20
C PHE A 63 -14.28 -6.21 3.96
N ARG A 64 -14.36 -5.85 5.24
CA ARG A 64 -13.19 -5.86 6.13
C ARG A 64 -12.68 -7.28 6.31
N VAL A 65 -11.37 -7.46 6.23
CA VAL A 65 -10.67 -8.73 6.41
C VAL A 65 -9.93 -8.71 7.73
N HIS A 66 -9.98 -9.82 8.46
CA HIS A 66 -9.25 -10.01 9.70
C HIS A 66 -7.77 -10.26 9.44
N ALA A 67 -6.90 -9.92 10.40
CA ALA A 67 -5.45 -10.04 10.22
C ALA A 67 -5.00 -11.44 9.78
N TYR A 68 -5.38 -12.49 10.48
CA TYR A 68 -5.00 -13.86 10.11
C TYR A 68 -5.52 -14.29 8.73
N ARG A 69 -6.70 -13.82 8.33
CA ARG A 69 -7.23 -14.10 6.99
C ARG A 69 -6.43 -13.36 5.91
N ARG A 70 -6.00 -12.14 6.20
CA ARG A 70 -5.11 -11.38 5.30
C ARG A 70 -3.78 -12.12 5.13
N ILE A 71 -3.20 -12.59 6.22
CA ILE A 71 -1.97 -13.38 6.20
C ILE A 71 -2.16 -14.63 5.34
N GLN A 72 -3.24 -15.39 5.55
CA GLN A 72 -3.56 -16.58 4.74
C GLN A 72 -3.75 -16.31 3.24
N MET A 73 -4.15 -15.09 2.86
CA MET A 73 -4.31 -14.71 1.45
C MET A 73 -2.99 -14.44 0.74
N VAL A 74 -1.97 -13.98 1.47
CA VAL A 74 -0.73 -13.50 0.86
C VAL A 74 0.50 -14.32 1.22
N ILE A 75 0.55 -14.89 2.41
CA ILE A 75 1.66 -15.73 2.86
C ILE A 75 1.47 -17.17 2.36
N ASP A 76 2.56 -17.81 2.02
CA ASP A 76 2.58 -19.22 1.62
C ASP A 76 2.20 -20.12 2.81
N GLU A 77 1.38 -21.13 2.53
CA GLU A 77 0.85 -22.02 3.57
C GLU A 77 1.97 -22.66 4.40
N GLY A 78 1.78 -22.67 5.72
CA GLY A 78 2.73 -23.28 6.66
C GLY A 78 4.03 -22.51 6.90
N THR A 79 4.22 -21.31 6.30
CA THR A 79 5.46 -20.55 6.45
C THR A 79 5.38 -19.39 7.44
N PHE A 80 4.17 -19.07 7.95
CA PHE A 80 4.00 -17.96 8.87
C PHE A 80 4.46 -18.29 10.28
N GLU A 81 5.40 -17.48 10.79
CA GLU A 81 5.86 -17.48 12.18
C GLU A 81 5.45 -16.16 12.84
N GLU A 82 4.50 -16.20 13.78
CA GLU A 82 4.03 -15.01 14.48
C GLU A 82 5.02 -14.55 15.55
N TRP A 83 5.23 -13.24 15.64
CA TRP A 83 6.11 -12.61 16.60
C TRP A 83 5.35 -11.75 17.61
N ASN A 84 5.89 -11.67 18.85
CA ASN A 84 5.37 -10.80 19.90
C ASN A 84 3.88 -11.03 20.22
N GLN A 85 3.42 -12.29 20.19
CA GLN A 85 2.02 -12.65 20.43
C GLN A 85 1.53 -12.14 21.79
N ASP A 86 2.36 -12.25 22.84
CA ASP A 86 1.98 -11.93 24.21
C ASP A 86 2.12 -10.45 24.59
N LEU A 87 2.54 -9.60 23.64
CA LEU A 87 2.71 -8.18 23.90
C LEU A 87 1.33 -7.50 23.99
N ILE A 88 0.99 -6.99 25.16
CA ILE A 88 -0.28 -6.37 25.49
C ILE A 88 -0.05 -4.92 25.93
N GLY A 89 -0.94 -4.01 25.50
CA GLY A 89 -0.95 -2.62 25.93
C GLY A 89 -1.38 -2.45 27.39
N GLY A 90 -0.96 -1.35 27.99
CA GLY A 90 -1.39 -0.92 29.33
C GLY A 90 -2.41 0.21 29.29
N ASN A 91 -2.68 0.81 30.45
CA ASN A 91 -3.52 1.99 30.62
C ASN A 91 -2.69 3.17 31.15
N PRO A 92 -1.84 3.80 30.33
CA PRO A 92 -0.82 4.76 30.80
C PRO A 92 -1.39 6.05 31.39
N VAL A 93 -2.62 6.41 31.03
CA VAL A 93 -3.28 7.62 31.52
C VAL A 93 -4.46 7.32 32.47
N ASN A 94 -4.58 6.10 32.95
CA ASN A 94 -5.65 5.65 33.84
C ASN A 94 -7.07 5.96 33.29
N TYR A 95 -7.25 5.79 31.97
CA TYR A 95 -8.53 6.02 31.31
C TYR A 95 -9.60 5.04 31.83
N LYS A 96 -10.68 5.59 32.37
CA LYS A 96 -11.74 4.79 33.01
C LYS A 96 -12.46 3.87 32.02
N GLY A 97 -12.61 2.58 32.37
CA GLY A 97 -13.29 1.57 31.55
C GLY A 97 -12.47 1.07 30.35
N TYR A 98 -11.22 1.53 30.18
CA TYR A 98 -10.37 1.10 29.08
C TYR A 98 -9.85 -0.33 29.25
N PRO A 99 -9.33 -0.75 30.43
CA PRO A 99 -8.90 -2.14 30.64
C PRO A 99 -10.00 -3.17 30.38
N GLU A 100 -11.19 -2.92 30.89
CA GLU A 100 -12.36 -3.80 30.73
C GLU A 100 -12.76 -3.90 29.25
N LYS A 101 -12.71 -2.80 28.52
CA LYS A 101 -13.00 -2.77 27.08
C LYS A 101 -11.95 -3.56 26.29
N VAL A 102 -10.67 -3.44 26.64
CA VAL A 102 -9.57 -4.19 26.03
C VAL A 102 -9.77 -5.69 26.26
N GLN A 103 -10.02 -6.09 27.50
CA GLN A 103 -10.26 -7.49 27.87
C GLN A 103 -11.45 -8.07 27.07
N ALA A 104 -12.59 -7.40 27.05
CA ALA A 104 -13.75 -7.85 26.29
C ALA A 104 -13.46 -8.00 24.78
N LEU A 105 -12.59 -7.17 24.21
CA LEU A 105 -12.17 -7.30 22.82
C LEU A 105 -11.18 -8.46 22.61
N GLN A 106 -10.29 -8.71 23.56
CA GLN A 106 -9.40 -9.88 23.52
C GLN A 106 -10.21 -11.18 23.52
N GLU A 107 -11.19 -11.30 24.40
CA GLU A 107 -12.10 -12.45 24.48
C GLU A 107 -12.91 -12.61 23.18
N LYS A 108 -13.46 -11.52 22.65
CA LYS A 108 -14.31 -11.54 21.45
C LYS A 108 -13.54 -11.83 20.16
N THR A 109 -12.30 -11.34 20.04
CA THR A 109 -11.54 -11.38 18.78
C THR A 109 -10.49 -12.47 18.75
N GLY A 110 -10.06 -12.97 19.91
CA GLY A 110 -8.92 -13.86 20.08
C GLY A 110 -7.57 -13.16 19.89
N LEU A 111 -7.56 -11.83 19.68
CA LEU A 111 -6.36 -11.04 19.50
C LEU A 111 -5.89 -10.47 20.84
N LYS A 112 -4.60 -10.43 21.07
CA LYS A 112 -4.02 -9.72 22.22
C LYS A 112 -3.95 -8.22 21.98
N GLU A 113 -3.76 -7.79 20.72
CA GLU A 113 -3.71 -6.39 20.30
C GLU A 113 -4.11 -6.24 18.81
N ALA A 114 -4.26 -5.00 18.34
CA ALA A 114 -4.83 -4.65 17.06
C ALA A 114 -3.91 -4.87 15.85
N VAL A 115 -2.76 -5.50 16.02
CA VAL A 115 -1.82 -5.86 14.95
C VAL A 115 -1.23 -7.25 15.18
N VAL A 116 -1.12 -8.02 14.10
CA VAL A 116 -0.40 -9.30 14.06
C VAL A 116 0.87 -9.08 13.26
N THR A 117 2.02 -9.47 13.82
CA THR A 117 3.35 -9.31 13.20
C THR A 117 4.05 -10.66 13.13
N GLY A 118 4.86 -10.87 12.11
CA GLY A 118 5.60 -12.12 11.96
C GLY A 118 6.42 -12.17 10.68
N LYS A 119 7.04 -13.31 10.45
CA LYS A 119 7.79 -13.64 9.24
C LYS A 119 7.04 -14.73 8.45
N GLY A 120 7.20 -14.71 7.14
CA GLY A 120 6.65 -15.74 6.26
C GLY A 120 7.24 -15.65 4.88
N LYS A 121 6.69 -16.43 3.94
CA LYS A 121 7.11 -16.38 2.54
C LYS A 121 5.95 -15.95 1.64
N ILE A 122 6.27 -15.22 0.59
CA ILE A 122 5.37 -14.92 -0.51
C ILE A 122 6.03 -15.43 -1.80
N ASN A 123 5.41 -16.39 -2.46
CA ASN A 123 5.97 -17.06 -3.63
C ASN A 123 7.42 -17.55 -3.37
N GLY A 124 7.65 -18.15 -2.19
CA GLY A 124 8.93 -18.71 -1.77
C GLY A 124 9.95 -17.69 -1.24
N ARG A 125 9.65 -16.38 -1.22
CA ARG A 125 10.56 -15.32 -0.77
C ARG A 125 10.27 -14.90 0.65
N ASP A 126 11.29 -14.88 1.50
CA ASP A 126 11.19 -14.44 2.90
C ASP A 126 10.81 -12.96 2.99
N THR A 127 9.84 -12.64 3.83
CA THR A 127 9.41 -11.28 4.13
C THR A 127 8.89 -11.18 5.56
N VAL A 128 8.99 -10.00 6.15
CA VAL A 128 8.30 -9.68 7.39
C VAL A 128 6.95 -9.05 7.07
N ILE A 129 5.92 -9.39 7.83
CA ILE A 129 4.57 -8.89 7.62
C ILE A 129 4.00 -8.34 8.92
N ALA A 130 3.31 -7.20 8.84
CA ALA A 130 2.50 -6.64 9.91
C ALA A 130 1.10 -6.36 9.38
N VAL A 131 0.07 -6.87 10.04
CA VAL A 131 -1.32 -6.73 9.58
C VAL A 131 -2.19 -6.17 10.68
N CYS A 132 -2.71 -4.96 10.49
CA CYS A 132 -3.66 -4.34 11.39
C CYS A 132 -5.04 -5.01 11.33
N ASP A 133 -5.73 -5.13 12.47
CA ASP A 133 -7.06 -5.74 12.57
C ASP A 133 -8.09 -4.77 13.16
N GLY A 134 -8.98 -4.28 12.31
CA GLY A 134 -10.00 -3.30 12.66
C GLY A 134 -11.06 -3.77 13.67
N ARG A 135 -11.10 -5.06 14.00
CA ARG A 135 -11.99 -5.59 15.05
C ARG A 135 -11.57 -5.13 16.44
N PHE A 136 -10.29 -4.89 16.65
CA PHE A 136 -9.74 -4.44 17.92
C PHE A 136 -9.58 -2.91 17.92
N LEU A 137 -10.50 -2.19 18.56
CA LEU A 137 -10.52 -0.71 18.66
C LEU A 137 -10.31 0.02 17.32
N MET A 138 -10.89 -0.49 16.23
CA MET A 138 -10.69 0.05 14.86
C MET A 138 -9.20 0.09 14.44
N ALA A 139 -8.42 -0.85 14.94
CA ALA A 139 -6.96 -0.90 14.79
C ALA A 139 -6.25 0.42 15.14
N SER A 140 -6.78 1.19 16.08
CA SER A 140 -6.11 2.40 16.54
C SER A 140 -4.75 2.08 17.17
N MET A 141 -3.75 2.89 16.81
CA MET A 141 -2.37 2.72 17.26
C MET A 141 -2.22 3.20 18.70
N GLY A 142 -2.17 2.27 19.64
CA GLY A 142 -1.70 2.44 21.01
C GLY A 142 -0.24 2.04 21.16
N TRP A 143 0.27 2.08 22.41
CA TRP A 143 1.65 1.71 22.70
C TRP A 143 2.02 0.32 22.15
N ALA A 144 1.21 -0.70 22.43
CA ALA A 144 1.54 -2.07 22.01
C ALA A 144 1.50 -2.26 20.49
N VAL A 145 0.59 -1.57 19.78
CA VAL A 145 0.58 -1.61 18.29
C VAL A 145 1.85 -0.99 17.74
N GLY A 146 2.21 0.20 18.23
CA GLY A 146 3.44 0.86 17.79
C GLY A 146 4.69 0.05 18.13
N GLU A 147 4.73 -0.56 19.34
CA GLU A 147 5.83 -1.43 19.77
C GLU A 147 5.96 -2.67 18.88
N LYS A 148 4.85 -3.38 18.59
CA LYS A 148 4.87 -4.56 17.73
C LYS A 148 5.36 -4.23 16.32
N ILE A 149 4.88 -3.12 15.74
CA ILE A 149 5.35 -2.66 14.42
C ILE A 149 6.83 -2.31 14.47
N THR A 150 7.26 -1.54 15.46
CA THR A 150 8.66 -1.16 15.63
C THR A 150 9.58 -2.39 15.72
N ARG A 151 9.25 -3.36 16.59
CA ARG A 151 10.03 -4.60 16.71
C ARG A 151 10.05 -5.42 15.43
N ALA A 152 8.94 -5.46 14.69
CA ALA A 152 8.88 -6.14 13.40
C ALA A 152 9.82 -5.48 12.38
N VAL A 153 9.85 -4.15 12.32
CA VAL A 153 10.75 -3.38 11.44
C VAL A 153 12.21 -3.56 11.86
N GLU A 154 12.51 -3.47 13.16
CA GLU A 154 13.87 -3.64 13.68
C GLU A 154 14.40 -5.04 13.38
N ARG A 155 13.60 -6.07 13.65
CA ARG A 155 13.98 -7.46 13.34
C ARG A 155 14.10 -7.71 11.84
N ALA A 156 13.22 -7.11 11.00
CA ALA A 156 13.36 -7.15 9.55
C ALA A 156 14.71 -6.54 9.11
N THR A 157 15.12 -5.43 9.73
CA THR A 157 16.40 -4.77 9.45
C THR A 157 17.58 -5.64 9.86
N GLU A 158 17.54 -6.27 11.02
CA GLU A 158 18.58 -7.19 11.52
C GLU A 158 18.71 -8.43 10.62
N GLU A 159 17.59 -9.02 10.23
CA GLU A 159 17.54 -10.21 9.34
C GLU A 159 17.71 -9.84 7.85
N LYS A 160 17.85 -8.54 7.51
CA LYS A 160 17.97 -8.02 6.14
C LYS A 160 16.81 -8.48 5.23
N LEU A 161 15.61 -8.40 5.72
CA LEU A 161 14.39 -8.80 5.03
C LEU A 161 13.53 -7.59 4.67
N PRO A 162 12.81 -7.63 3.54
CA PRO A 162 11.77 -6.66 3.25
C PRO A 162 10.63 -6.76 4.26
N ILE A 163 9.94 -5.64 4.49
CA ILE A 163 8.74 -5.61 5.33
C ILE A 163 7.51 -5.14 4.55
N ILE A 164 6.37 -5.78 4.79
CA ILE A 164 5.07 -5.42 4.22
C ILE A 164 4.12 -5.11 5.38
N ILE A 165 3.53 -3.91 5.38
CA ILE A 165 2.58 -3.52 6.42
C ILE A 165 1.21 -3.26 5.80
N PHE A 166 0.20 -4.05 6.21
CA PHE A 166 -1.20 -3.82 5.89
C PHE A 166 -1.81 -2.86 6.89
N ALA A 167 -1.98 -1.60 6.48
CA ALA A 167 -2.58 -0.57 7.30
C ALA A 167 -4.11 -0.62 7.22
N CYS A 168 -4.76 -0.65 8.39
CA CYS A 168 -6.20 -0.52 8.56
C CYS A 168 -6.43 0.11 9.92
N SER A 169 -6.68 1.41 10.00
CA SER A 169 -6.72 2.07 11.31
C SER A 169 -7.61 3.30 11.35
N GLY A 170 -8.24 3.51 12.52
CA GLY A 170 -8.90 4.76 12.87
C GLY A 170 -7.96 5.88 13.37
N GLY A 171 -6.65 5.65 13.41
CA GLY A 171 -5.64 6.63 13.85
C GLY A 171 -5.00 6.31 15.20
N ALA A 172 -4.49 7.33 15.90
CA ALA A 172 -3.91 7.17 17.24
C ALA A 172 -4.97 6.82 18.27
N ARG A 173 -4.64 5.97 19.25
CA ARG A 173 -5.53 5.49 20.30
C ARG A 173 -5.73 6.55 21.38
N MET A 174 -6.87 7.22 21.37
CA MET A 174 -7.17 8.32 22.29
C MET A 174 -7.07 7.94 23.77
N GLN A 175 -7.44 6.71 24.13
CA GLN A 175 -7.43 6.21 25.51
C GLN A 175 -6.03 6.09 26.11
N GLU A 176 -5.00 6.10 25.32
CA GLU A 176 -3.60 6.06 25.75
C GLU A 176 -2.90 7.43 25.71
N GLY A 177 -3.63 8.48 25.32
CA GLY A 177 -3.17 9.87 25.35
C GLY A 177 -1.89 10.10 24.56
N ILE A 178 -0.94 10.83 25.14
CA ILE A 178 0.35 11.18 24.53
C ILE A 178 1.18 9.95 24.14
N THR A 179 1.04 8.83 24.88
CA THR A 179 1.77 7.61 24.59
C THR A 179 1.45 7.07 23.21
N SER A 180 0.19 7.17 22.76
CA SER A 180 -0.20 6.76 21.42
C SER A 180 0.36 7.69 20.33
N LEU A 181 0.47 8.99 20.59
CA LEU A 181 1.06 9.94 19.64
C LEU A 181 2.57 9.69 19.47
N MET A 182 3.26 9.33 20.55
CA MET A 182 4.70 9.00 20.48
C MET A 182 5.00 7.76 19.63
N GLN A 183 4.00 6.87 19.43
CA GLN A 183 4.18 5.72 18.53
C GLN A 183 4.37 6.13 17.07
N MET A 184 3.81 7.27 16.66
CA MET A 184 4.03 7.80 15.30
C MET A 184 5.52 8.05 15.06
N ALA A 185 6.18 8.78 15.96
CA ALA A 185 7.62 9.04 15.88
C ALA A 185 8.44 7.76 15.97
N LYS A 186 8.05 6.84 16.86
CA LYS A 186 8.76 5.58 17.08
C LYS A 186 8.76 4.68 15.86
N THR A 187 7.60 4.44 15.25
CA THR A 187 7.48 3.62 14.04
C THR A 187 8.20 4.27 12.85
N SER A 188 8.10 5.60 12.70
CA SER A 188 8.80 6.34 11.63
C SER A 188 10.32 6.25 11.78
N ALA A 189 10.84 6.36 13.01
CA ALA A 189 12.27 6.23 13.25
C ALA A 189 12.81 4.82 12.98
N ALA A 190 12.00 3.78 13.23
CA ALA A 190 12.39 2.41 12.88
C ALA A 190 12.43 2.21 11.36
N LEU A 191 11.43 2.72 10.64
CA LEU A 191 11.38 2.65 9.17
C LEU A 191 12.50 3.46 8.51
N GLU A 192 12.88 4.60 9.08
CA GLU A 192 14.03 5.36 8.59
C GLU A 192 15.33 4.56 8.70
N ARG A 193 15.54 3.81 9.80
CA ARG A 193 16.71 2.92 9.93
C ARG A 193 16.66 1.76 8.93
N HIS A 194 15.46 1.24 8.66
CA HIS A 194 15.24 0.19 7.66
C HIS A 194 15.57 0.68 6.25
N SER A 195 15.10 1.86 5.87
CA SER A 195 15.40 2.51 4.61
C SER A 195 16.89 2.81 4.45
N LYS A 196 17.57 3.35 5.49
CA LYS A 196 19.03 3.57 5.47
C LYS A 196 19.84 2.29 5.33
N ALA A 197 19.29 1.16 5.73
CA ALA A 197 19.90 -0.16 5.49
C ALA A 197 19.68 -0.66 4.03
N GLY A 198 19.00 0.12 3.16
CA GLY A 198 18.71 -0.25 1.78
C GLY A 198 17.64 -1.35 1.65
N LEU A 199 16.75 -1.48 2.63
CA LEU A 199 15.75 -2.55 2.68
C LEU A 199 14.37 -2.03 2.32
N LEU A 200 13.63 -2.83 1.55
CA LEU A 200 12.32 -2.49 1.02
C LEU A 200 11.23 -2.48 2.09
N TYR A 201 10.45 -1.41 2.12
CA TYR A 201 9.18 -1.31 2.83
C TYR A 201 8.01 -1.13 1.87
N VAL A 202 7.06 -2.07 1.83
CA VAL A 202 5.80 -1.96 1.09
C VAL A 202 4.66 -1.67 2.05
N SER A 203 3.98 -0.54 1.86
CA SER A 203 2.75 -0.19 2.59
C SER A 203 1.53 -0.55 1.76
N VAL A 204 0.59 -1.31 2.35
CA VAL A 204 -0.68 -1.68 1.71
C VAL A 204 -1.83 -1.04 2.49
N LEU A 205 -2.46 -0.03 1.89
CA LEU A 205 -3.51 0.77 2.51
C LEU A 205 -4.88 0.12 2.30
N THR A 206 -5.59 -0.14 3.40
CA THR A 206 -6.92 -0.77 3.35
C THR A 206 -7.98 0.07 4.06
N GLU A 207 -9.26 -0.29 3.94
CA GLU A 207 -10.42 0.47 4.47
C GLU A 207 -10.62 0.30 5.98
N PRO A 208 -10.59 1.37 6.79
CA PRO A 208 -10.02 2.70 6.53
C PRO A 208 -8.57 2.80 7.01
N THR A 209 -7.77 3.70 6.43
CA THR A 209 -6.47 4.11 6.97
C THR A 209 -6.50 5.62 7.21
N THR A 210 -6.58 6.04 8.49
CA THR A 210 -6.82 7.45 8.85
C THR A 210 -5.98 7.92 10.04
N GLY A 211 -5.95 9.22 10.25
CA GLY A 211 -5.38 9.87 11.43
C GLY A 211 -3.88 9.70 11.56
N GLY A 212 -3.42 9.46 12.79
CA GLY A 212 -2.00 9.29 13.11
C GLY A 212 -1.31 8.13 12.40
N VAL A 213 -2.06 7.10 11.97
CA VAL A 213 -1.50 5.99 11.19
C VAL A 213 -1.16 6.45 9.78
N THR A 214 -2.05 7.21 9.12
CA THR A 214 -1.72 7.83 7.81
C THR A 214 -0.56 8.82 7.94
N ALA A 215 -0.54 9.64 9.00
CA ALA A 215 0.53 10.61 9.24
C ALA A 215 1.84 10.00 9.76
N SER A 216 1.99 8.67 9.74
CA SER A 216 3.19 7.96 10.16
C SER A 216 3.48 6.79 9.23
N PHE A 217 3.63 5.57 9.75
CA PHE A 217 4.11 4.43 9.00
C PHE A 217 3.34 4.14 7.69
N ALA A 218 2.03 4.42 7.62
CA ALA A 218 1.23 4.06 6.44
C ALA A 218 1.65 4.80 5.14
N MET A 219 2.16 6.03 5.25
CA MET A 219 2.59 6.84 4.11
C MET A 219 4.13 6.91 3.95
N LEU A 220 4.88 6.04 4.62
CA LEU A 220 6.34 5.99 4.55
C LEU A 220 6.86 4.80 3.74
N GLY A 221 6.00 4.10 2.99
CA GLY A 221 6.41 3.02 2.11
C GLY A 221 7.29 3.51 0.95
N ASP A 222 8.32 2.73 0.60
CA ASP A 222 9.03 2.90 -0.66
C ASP A 222 8.05 2.65 -1.81
N ILE A 223 7.16 1.67 -1.63
CA ILE A 223 6.02 1.38 -2.49
C ILE A 223 4.75 1.42 -1.65
N ILE A 224 3.77 2.22 -2.07
CA ILE A 224 2.47 2.38 -1.40
C ILE A 224 1.36 1.89 -2.32
N LEU A 225 0.80 0.74 -1.97
CA LEU A 225 -0.34 0.14 -2.66
C LEU A 225 -1.64 0.42 -1.90
N ALA A 226 -2.76 0.48 -2.60
CA ALA A 226 -4.07 0.61 -1.97
C ALA A 226 -5.07 -0.41 -2.49
N GLU A 227 -6.03 -0.83 -1.64
CA GLU A 227 -7.21 -1.57 -2.11
C GLU A 227 -8.21 -0.61 -2.78
N PRO A 228 -8.94 -1.06 -3.83
CA PRO A 228 -9.94 -0.24 -4.51
C PRO A 228 -10.95 0.40 -3.55
N GLY A 229 -11.15 1.70 -3.69
CA GLY A 229 -12.11 2.47 -2.93
C GLY A 229 -11.80 2.63 -1.44
N ALA A 230 -10.62 2.26 -0.96
CA ALA A 230 -10.23 2.42 0.45
C ALA A 230 -10.24 3.90 0.86
N LEU A 231 -10.77 4.20 2.05
CA LEU A 231 -10.71 5.53 2.64
C LEU A 231 -9.34 5.74 3.28
N ILE A 232 -8.61 6.71 2.76
CA ILE A 232 -7.25 7.02 3.21
C ILE A 232 -7.14 8.54 3.40
N GLY A 233 -6.77 8.97 4.60
CA GLY A 233 -6.63 10.39 4.88
C GLY A 233 -6.32 10.69 6.34
N PHE A 234 -5.93 11.92 6.65
CA PHE A 234 -5.66 12.31 8.03
C PHE A 234 -6.96 12.49 8.82
N ALA A 235 -7.74 13.51 8.51
CA ALA A 235 -9.06 13.71 9.11
C ALA A 235 -10.13 12.93 8.34
N GLY A 236 -11.03 12.26 9.05
CA GLY A 236 -12.14 11.56 8.41
C GLY A 236 -13.11 12.56 7.74
N PRO A 237 -13.83 12.14 6.66
CA PRO A 237 -14.72 13.03 5.89
C PRO A 237 -15.73 13.77 6.75
N ARG A 238 -16.34 13.11 7.76
CA ARG A 238 -17.29 13.74 8.68
C ARG A 238 -16.68 14.90 9.47
N VAL A 239 -15.45 14.75 9.92
CA VAL A 239 -14.75 15.81 10.68
C VAL A 239 -14.49 17.02 9.78
N ILE A 240 -14.03 16.76 8.56
CA ILE A 240 -13.75 17.82 7.57
C ILE A 240 -15.05 18.56 7.23
N GLU A 241 -16.14 17.85 6.89
CA GLU A 241 -17.44 18.44 6.54
C GLU A 241 -18.03 19.28 7.69
N GLN A 242 -17.91 18.77 8.93
CA GLN A 242 -18.38 19.53 10.11
C GLN A 242 -17.55 20.78 10.39
N THR A 243 -16.23 20.71 10.19
CA THR A 243 -15.30 21.82 10.41
C THR A 243 -15.45 22.89 9.34
N LEU A 244 -15.44 22.48 8.06
CA LEU A 244 -15.53 23.41 6.93
C LEU A 244 -16.98 23.81 6.61
N ARG A 245 -17.98 23.11 7.16
CA ARG A 245 -19.42 23.29 6.87
C ARG A 245 -19.75 23.16 5.38
N GLN A 246 -18.99 22.34 4.65
CA GLN A 246 -19.14 22.09 3.23
C GLN A 246 -19.16 20.59 2.97
N LYS A 247 -19.91 20.19 1.95
CA LYS A 247 -19.88 18.79 1.48
C LYS A 247 -18.61 18.54 0.67
N LEU A 248 -17.96 17.43 0.95
CA LEU A 248 -16.77 17.00 0.21
C LEU A 248 -17.14 16.50 -1.20
N PRO A 249 -16.25 16.70 -2.18
CA PRO A 249 -16.41 16.12 -3.51
C PRO A 249 -16.59 14.59 -3.44
N LYS A 250 -17.35 14.04 -4.40
CA LYS A 250 -17.50 12.58 -4.50
C LYS A 250 -16.14 11.94 -4.79
N GLY A 251 -15.80 10.89 -4.04
CA GLY A 251 -14.52 10.21 -4.19
C GLY A 251 -13.37 10.80 -3.40
N PHE A 252 -13.56 11.94 -2.73
CA PHE A 252 -12.51 12.56 -1.91
C PHE A 252 -11.95 11.58 -0.87
N GLN A 253 -10.63 11.54 -0.71
CA GLN A 253 -9.88 10.62 0.16
C GLN A 253 -10.09 9.13 -0.16
N ARG A 254 -10.54 8.77 -1.37
CA ARG A 254 -10.53 7.38 -1.82
C ARG A 254 -9.19 7.04 -2.47
N ALA A 255 -8.88 5.74 -2.54
CA ALA A 255 -7.65 5.26 -3.13
C ALA A 255 -7.41 5.85 -4.54
N GLU A 256 -8.47 5.90 -5.36
CA GLU A 256 -8.44 6.45 -6.70
C GLU A 256 -8.03 7.95 -6.71
N PHE A 257 -8.59 8.71 -5.78
CA PHE A 257 -8.24 10.12 -5.60
C PHE A 257 -6.76 10.28 -5.20
N LEU A 258 -6.24 9.38 -4.36
CA LEU A 258 -4.84 9.46 -3.91
C LEU A 258 -3.84 9.06 -5.01
N VAL A 259 -4.20 8.17 -5.91
CA VAL A 259 -3.38 7.88 -7.11
C VAL A 259 -3.32 9.13 -8.01
N GLU A 260 -4.48 9.74 -8.31
CA GLU A 260 -4.54 10.98 -9.12
C GLU A 260 -3.72 12.13 -8.52
N HIS A 261 -3.49 12.13 -7.20
CA HIS A 261 -2.71 13.15 -6.48
C HIS A 261 -1.32 12.65 -6.06
N GLY A 262 -0.82 11.58 -6.65
CA GLY A 262 0.55 11.11 -6.47
C GLY A 262 0.89 10.50 -5.10
N PHE A 263 -0.10 10.26 -4.21
CA PHE A 263 0.15 9.72 -2.87
C PHE A 263 0.21 8.19 -2.81
N VAL A 264 -0.34 7.52 -3.79
CA VAL A 264 -0.38 6.06 -3.90
C VAL A 264 0.18 5.64 -5.24
N ASP A 265 1.00 4.60 -5.27
CA ASP A 265 1.67 4.13 -6.48
C ASP A 265 0.73 3.34 -7.38
N ASP A 266 -0.10 2.45 -6.79
CA ASP A 266 -1.03 1.63 -7.55
C ASP A 266 -2.21 1.16 -6.70
N ILE A 267 -3.33 0.87 -7.37
CA ILE A 267 -4.52 0.27 -6.77
C ILE A 267 -4.59 -1.20 -7.15
N VAL A 268 -4.30 -2.05 -6.19
CA VAL A 268 -4.24 -3.49 -6.41
C VAL A 268 -5.50 -4.19 -5.89
N ARG A 269 -6.17 -4.92 -6.77
CA ARG A 269 -7.30 -5.76 -6.40
C ARG A 269 -6.83 -6.90 -5.49
N ARG A 270 -7.67 -7.25 -4.52
CA ARG A 270 -7.31 -8.19 -3.46
C ARG A 270 -6.92 -9.58 -3.97
N GLU A 271 -7.55 -10.03 -5.04
CA GLU A 271 -7.23 -11.29 -5.70
C GLU A 271 -5.84 -11.32 -6.33
N ASN A 272 -5.34 -10.16 -6.77
CA ASN A 272 -4.03 -10.04 -7.44
C ASN A 272 -2.91 -9.69 -6.44
N LEU A 273 -3.25 -9.40 -5.18
CA LEU A 273 -2.32 -8.80 -4.22
C LEU A 273 -1.13 -9.71 -3.91
N LYS A 274 -1.34 -11.04 -3.78
CA LYS A 274 -0.24 -12.00 -3.56
C LYS A 274 0.74 -12.02 -4.73
N GLU A 275 0.23 -12.01 -5.95
CA GLU A 275 1.04 -12.00 -7.16
C GLU A 275 1.85 -10.71 -7.29
N THR A 276 1.19 -9.56 -7.08
CA THR A 276 1.83 -8.23 -7.12
C THR A 276 2.95 -8.12 -6.09
N LEU A 277 2.68 -8.49 -4.83
CA LEU A 277 3.69 -8.49 -3.78
C LEU A 277 4.84 -9.45 -4.09
N GLY A 278 4.54 -10.63 -4.63
CA GLY A 278 5.53 -11.60 -5.06
C GLY A 278 6.48 -11.07 -6.14
N LYS A 279 5.94 -10.35 -7.14
CA LYS A 279 6.74 -9.68 -8.20
C LYS A 279 7.62 -8.57 -7.62
N ILE A 280 7.07 -7.72 -6.75
CA ILE A 280 7.83 -6.66 -6.08
C ILE A 280 9.00 -7.27 -5.31
N LEU A 281 8.76 -8.30 -4.49
CA LEU A 281 9.81 -8.98 -3.75
C LEU A 281 10.82 -9.65 -4.67
N GLU A 282 10.39 -10.17 -5.81
CA GLU A 282 11.27 -10.78 -6.80
C GLU A 282 12.24 -9.78 -7.42
N ILE A 283 11.74 -8.65 -7.84
CA ILE A 283 12.56 -7.59 -8.43
C ILE A 283 13.61 -7.12 -7.41
N HIS A 284 13.22 -6.87 -6.15
CA HIS A 284 14.13 -6.36 -5.13
C HIS A 284 15.10 -7.42 -4.55
N ALA A 285 14.78 -8.72 -4.63
CA ALA A 285 15.64 -9.78 -4.07
C ALA A 285 16.99 -9.95 -4.80
N VAL A 286 17.06 -9.53 -6.08
CA VAL A 286 18.27 -9.67 -6.90
C VAL A 286 19.24 -8.51 -6.65
N SER A 287 18.78 -7.33 -6.27
CA SER A 287 19.62 -6.13 -6.09
C SER A 287 20.70 -6.31 -5.00
N TRP A 288 20.36 -6.99 -3.91
CA TRP A 288 21.27 -7.21 -2.76
C TRP A 288 22.51 -8.06 -3.08
N LYS A 289 22.37 -9.06 -3.97
CA LYS A 289 23.51 -9.90 -4.37
C LYS A 289 24.41 -9.20 -5.39
N THR A 290 23.85 -8.27 -6.16
CA THR A 290 24.57 -7.59 -7.24
C THR A 290 25.35 -6.39 -6.72
N GLU A 291 24.84 -5.61 -5.75
CA GLU A 291 25.56 -4.47 -5.18
C GLU A 291 26.83 -4.88 -4.42
N ASN A 292 26.81 -6.00 -3.71
CA ASN A 292 28.02 -6.52 -3.08
C ASN A 292 29.08 -6.96 -4.10
N ARG A 293 28.67 -7.39 -5.28
CA ARG A 293 29.60 -7.77 -6.37
C ARG A 293 30.16 -6.53 -7.08
N ILE A 294 29.31 -5.52 -7.35
CA ILE A 294 29.74 -4.26 -7.98
C ILE A 294 30.65 -3.45 -7.02
N ARG A 295 30.38 -3.46 -5.71
CA ARG A 295 31.25 -2.83 -4.71
C ARG A 295 32.61 -3.53 -4.55
N THR A 296 32.66 -4.86 -4.63
CA THR A 296 33.91 -5.60 -4.63
C THR A 296 34.67 -5.38 -5.94
N ASP A 297 34.01 -5.42 -7.10
CA ASP A 297 34.62 -5.17 -8.39
C ASP A 297 35.10 -3.70 -8.55
N ALA A 298 34.33 -2.73 -8.02
CA ALA A 298 34.75 -1.33 -7.99
C ALA A 298 35.91 -1.06 -7.00
N ALA A 299 35.95 -1.76 -5.86
CA ALA A 299 37.04 -1.67 -4.90
C ALA A 299 38.33 -2.31 -5.44
N GLU A 300 38.23 -3.39 -6.21
CA GLU A 300 39.37 -4.02 -6.89
C GLU A 300 39.87 -3.18 -8.05
N LEU A 301 39.01 -2.46 -8.78
CA LEU A 301 39.40 -1.51 -9.83
C LEU A 301 40.06 -0.25 -9.30
N HIS A 302 39.70 0.23 -8.10
CA HIS A 302 40.36 1.38 -7.46
C HIS A 302 41.75 1.04 -6.86
N HIS A 303 42.07 -0.23 -6.64
CA HIS A 303 43.41 -0.66 -6.20
C HIS A 303 44.38 -0.90 -7.36
N SER A 304 43.94 -0.85 -8.61
CA SER A 304 44.76 -1.07 -9.80
C SER A 304 45.05 0.19 -10.65
N SER A 305 44.62 1.38 -10.21
CA SER A 305 44.88 2.63 -10.94
C SER A 305 45.58 3.69 -10.11
N ASP A 306 46.78 3.38 -9.63
CA ASP A 306 47.80 4.42 -9.46
C ASP A 306 48.46 4.71 -10.82
N SER A 307 47.73 5.45 -11.64
CA SER A 307 48.30 6.22 -12.77
C SER A 307 47.38 7.41 -13.07
N GLU A 308 47.62 8.50 -12.34
CA GLU A 308 47.24 9.84 -12.75
C GLU A 308 47.96 10.21 -14.04
N ALA A 309 47.35 9.93 -15.18
CA ALA A 309 47.69 10.56 -16.46
C ALA A 309 46.69 10.15 -17.54
N GLY A 310 45.67 10.94 -17.78
CA GLY A 310 44.82 10.71 -18.95
C GLY A 310 43.49 11.45 -19.06
N PHE A 311 43.10 12.30 -18.11
CA PHE A 311 41.79 12.98 -18.18
C PHE A 311 41.85 14.48 -18.51
N GLU A 312 43.06 15.08 -18.66
CA GLU A 312 43.18 16.54 -18.98
C GLU A 312 43.24 16.89 -20.50
N ASN A 313 43.19 15.91 -21.41
CA ASN A 313 43.33 16.18 -22.84
C ASN A 313 42.03 16.14 -23.66
N LEU A 314 40.88 16.15 -23.04
CA LEU A 314 39.59 16.09 -23.77
C LEU A 314 38.75 17.40 -23.75
N VAL A 315 39.28 18.50 -23.21
CA VAL A 315 38.51 19.77 -23.08
C VAL A 315 39.19 20.97 -23.78
N ASN A 316 40.31 20.82 -24.42
CA ASN A 316 40.97 21.93 -25.13
C ASN A 316 41.26 21.60 -26.60
N ASP A 317 40.24 21.58 -27.44
CA ASP A 317 40.42 21.89 -28.86
C ASP A 317 39.58 23.09 -29.23
N LYS A 318 40.28 24.20 -29.34
CA LYS A 318 39.80 25.49 -29.82
C LYS A 318 39.36 25.35 -31.28
N CYS A 319 38.25 25.99 -31.61
CA CYS A 319 37.93 26.44 -32.95
C CYS A 319 39.10 27.25 -33.53
N ASP A 320 39.74 26.72 -34.52
CA ASP A 320 40.45 27.54 -35.53
C ASP A 320 39.99 27.13 -36.93
N SER A 321 39.52 28.13 -37.61
CA SER A 321 39.05 28.11 -38.99
C SER A 321 40.23 27.85 -39.96
N ASP A 322 39.88 27.15 -41.00
CA ASP A 322 40.41 27.18 -42.37
C ASP A 322 41.24 26.00 -42.90
N LYS A 323 40.71 25.58 -44.05
CA LYS A 323 41.37 24.92 -45.22
C LYS A 323 41.44 23.39 -45.22
N GLY A 324 40.51 22.89 -46.00
CA GLY A 324 40.59 21.84 -47.00
C GLY A 324 41.69 20.79 -46.92
N ASN A 325 41.29 19.53 -46.71
CA ASN A 325 41.60 18.48 -47.69
C ASN A 325 40.94 17.13 -47.33
N SER A 326 40.37 16.54 -48.33
CA SER A 326 40.12 15.13 -48.66
C SER A 326 40.24 14.03 -47.57
N ASP A 327 39.15 13.29 -47.48
CA ASP A 327 39.03 11.83 -47.33
C ASP A 327 40.00 11.08 -46.42
N LYS A 328 39.52 10.77 -45.24
CA LYS A 328 39.55 9.40 -44.67
C LYS A 328 38.45 9.32 -43.62
N GLY A 329 37.27 8.86 -44.06
CA GLY A 329 36.18 8.58 -43.13
C GLY A 329 36.61 7.50 -42.15
N ASP A 330 36.50 7.82 -40.87
CA ASP A 330 36.70 6.88 -39.76
C ASP A 330 35.65 5.78 -39.83
N SER A 331 36.09 4.58 -40.23
CA SER A 331 35.24 3.41 -40.41
C SER A 331 34.59 2.88 -39.10
N SER A 332 34.97 3.44 -37.93
CA SER A 332 34.41 3.05 -36.63
C SER A 332 33.02 3.62 -36.38
N LEU A 333 32.64 4.75 -37.01
CA LEU A 333 31.31 5.38 -36.85
C LEU A 333 30.25 4.77 -37.77
N ILE A 334 30.64 4.04 -38.81
CA ILE A 334 29.70 3.39 -39.73
C ILE A 334 28.99 2.20 -39.07
N ASN A 335 29.64 1.56 -38.11
CA ASN A 335 29.06 0.40 -37.37
C ASN A 335 28.00 0.82 -36.33
N ALA A 336 27.86 2.09 -35.99
CA ALA A 336 26.84 2.59 -35.04
C ALA A 336 25.57 3.13 -35.73
N GLY A 337 25.47 3.04 -37.07
CA GLY A 337 24.29 3.55 -37.81
C GLY A 337 24.12 5.07 -37.77
N ILE A 338 25.13 5.81 -37.30
CA ILE A 338 25.08 7.28 -37.23
C ILE A 338 25.59 7.83 -38.56
N ASN A 339 24.71 8.49 -39.31
CA ASN A 339 25.13 9.20 -40.56
C ASN A 339 25.93 10.46 -40.18
N PRO A 340 27.24 10.52 -40.49
CA PRO A 340 28.09 11.66 -40.12
C PRO A 340 27.76 12.97 -40.86
N TYR A 341 26.91 12.91 -41.88
CA TYR A 341 26.53 14.07 -42.70
C TYR A 341 25.26 14.78 -42.22
N LEU A 342 24.62 14.32 -41.12
CA LEU A 342 23.45 15.00 -40.61
C LEU A 342 23.84 16.30 -39.89
N THR A 343 23.25 17.42 -40.35
CA THR A 343 23.33 18.69 -39.66
C THR A 343 22.61 18.64 -38.28
N ALA A 344 22.91 19.59 -37.39
CA ALA A 344 22.18 19.69 -36.12
C ALA A 344 20.67 19.86 -36.34
N TRP A 345 20.24 20.54 -37.37
CA TRP A 345 18.84 20.72 -37.72
C TRP A 345 18.19 19.43 -38.22
N ASP A 346 18.87 18.65 -39.03
CA ASP A 346 18.38 17.34 -39.48
C ASP A 346 18.16 16.42 -38.29
N ARG A 347 19.05 16.43 -37.31
CA ARG A 347 18.90 15.68 -36.05
C ARG A 347 17.69 16.14 -35.27
N VAL A 348 17.42 17.46 -35.18
CA VAL A 348 16.21 17.99 -34.54
C VAL A 348 14.94 17.56 -35.29
N GLN A 349 14.95 17.61 -36.64
CA GLN A 349 13.82 17.15 -37.43
C GLN A 349 13.55 15.65 -37.27
N ILE A 350 14.60 14.83 -37.29
CA ILE A 350 14.48 13.38 -37.04
C ILE A 350 13.94 13.11 -35.63
N SER A 351 14.42 13.86 -34.62
CA SER A 351 13.95 13.67 -33.22
C SER A 351 12.48 14.02 -33.02
N ARG A 352 11.86 14.81 -33.91
CA ARG A 352 10.45 15.25 -33.88
C ARG A 352 9.53 14.44 -34.78
N LYS A 353 10.03 13.42 -35.49
CA LYS A 353 9.19 12.55 -36.30
C LYS A 353 8.19 11.78 -35.44
N ILE A 354 6.95 11.65 -35.95
CA ILE A 354 5.86 10.95 -35.24
C ILE A 354 6.08 9.44 -35.23
N ASP A 355 6.77 8.89 -36.21
CA ASP A 355 7.11 7.47 -36.35
C ASP A 355 8.31 7.02 -35.50
N ARG A 356 8.83 7.91 -34.68
CA ARG A 356 9.92 7.60 -33.76
C ARG A 356 9.38 6.78 -32.58
N PRO A 357 10.12 5.76 -32.10
CA PRO A 357 9.74 5.02 -30.91
C PRO A 357 9.46 5.92 -29.72
N SER A 358 8.34 5.69 -29.06
CA SER A 358 7.94 6.36 -27.82
C SER A 358 8.68 5.78 -26.59
N GLY A 359 8.54 6.39 -25.43
CA GLY A 359 9.06 5.85 -24.17
C GLY A 359 8.51 4.44 -23.86
N SER A 360 7.23 4.20 -24.17
CA SER A 360 6.59 2.89 -23.98
C SER A 360 7.24 1.81 -24.87
N ASP A 361 7.54 2.13 -26.14
CA ASP A 361 8.20 1.18 -27.06
C ASP A 361 9.59 0.78 -26.55
N TYR A 362 10.33 1.73 -25.95
CA TYR A 362 11.62 1.44 -25.33
C TYR A 362 11.47 0.57 -24.07
N ILE A 363 10.45 0.83 -23.24
CA ILE A 363 10.19 0.03 -22.05
C ILE A 363 9.88 -1.43 -22.46
N GLU A 364 9.00 -1.63 -23.42
CA GLU A 364 8.63 -2.96 -23.92
C GLU A 364 9.82 -3.70 -24.56
N ALA A 365 10.69 -2.98 -25.28
CA ALA A 365 11.84 -3.58 -25.97
C ALA A 365 13.00 -3.93 -25.04
N LEU A 366 13.23 -3.16 -23.98
CA LEU A 366 14.43 -3.25 -23.14
C LEU A 366 14.18 -3.96 -21.80
N PHE A 367 12.97 -3.88 -21.27
CA PHE A 367 12.68 -4.34 -19.92
C PHE A 367 11.69 -5.52 -19.91
N THR A 368 11.82 -6.35 -18.88
CA THR A 368 10.85 -7.40 -18.55
C THR A 368 10.25 -7.15 -17.17
N ASP A 369 9.05 -7.67 -16.93
CA ASP A 369 8.33 -7.53 -15.65
C ASP A 369 8.12 -6.06 -15.22
N PHE A 370 7.95 -5.15 -16.18
CA PHE A 370 7.70 -3.74 -15.87
C PHE A 370 6.40 -3.59 -15.07
N MET A 371 6.49 -2.87 -13.96
CA MET A 371 5.37 -2.47 -13.12
C MET A 371 5.36 -0.94 -13.03
N GLU A 372 4.32 -0.32 -13.59
CA GLU A 372 4.13 1.12 -13.56
C GLU A 372 3.69 1.59 -12.19
N PHE A 373 4.26 2.72 -11.73
CA PHE A 373 3.90 3.39 -10.48
C PHE A 373 3.61 4.87 -10.71
N HIS A 374 2.55 5.37 -10.07
CA HIS A 374 2.01 6.71 -10.28
C HIS A 374 2.30 7.70 -9.13
N GLY A 375 2.93 7.24 -8.05
CA GLY A 375 3.12 8.00 -6.82
C GLY A 375 4.36 8.90 -6.84
N ASP A 376 4.22 10.18 -7.25
CA ASP A 376 5.30 11.18 -7.15
C ASP A 376 5.53 11.72 -5.73
N ARG A 377 4.62 11.47 -4.79
CA ARG A 377 4.60 11.96 -3.40
C ARG A 377 4.58 13.47 -3.26
N ASN A 378 4.30 14.21 -4.33
CA ASN A 378 4.45 15.66 -4.36
C ASN A 378 3.20 16.39 -4.87
N TYR A 379 2.82 16.19 -6.12
CA TYR A 379 1.77 16.98 -6.77
C TYR A 379 0.67 16.15 -7.43
N GLY A 380 1.04 15.16 -8.24
CA GLY A 380 0.11 14.35 -9.01
C GLY A 380 0.78 13.55 -10.10
N ASP A 381 0.04 12.62 -10.66
CA ASP A 381 0.49 11.79 -11.76
C ASP A 381 0.59 12.60 -13.06
N ASP A 382 1.78 12.66 -13.66
CA ASP A 382 2.01 13.28 -14.97
C ASP A 382 1.97 12.21 -16.06
N LYS A 383 0.89 12.18 -16.82
CA LYS A 383 0.68 11.22 -17.91
C LYS A 383 1.70 11.27 -19.04
N ALA A 384 2.58 12.28 -19.07
CA ALA A 384 3.67 12.38 -20.02
C ALA A 384 4.93 11.61 -19.58
N ILE A 385 4.96 11.15 -18.33
CA ILE A 385 6.07 10.38 -17.75
C ILE A 385 5.56 9.01 -17.37
N ILE A 386 6.27 7.96 -17.79
CA ILE A 386 6.03 6.58 -17.37
C ILE A 386 7.19 6.18 -16.47
N GLY A 387 6.88 5.83 -15.23
CA GLY A 387 7.86 5.41 -14.23
C GLY A 387 7.46 4.09 -13.57
N GLY A 388 8.42 3.34 -13.08
CA GLY A 388 8.12 2.08 -12.43
C GLY A 388 9.36 1.26 -12.11
N ILE A 389 9.16 0.00 -11.75
CA ILE A 389 10.22 -0.99 -11.53
C ILE A 389 10.17 -2.07 -12.59
N ALA A 390 11.33 -2.60 -12.98
CA ALA A 390 11.43 -3.60 -14.04
C ALA A 390 12.71 -4.43 -13.89
N LYS A 391 12.88 -5.41 -14.76
CA LYS A 391 14.16 -6.11 -14.95
C LYS A 391 14.78 -5.72 -16.28
N PHE A 392 16.05 -5.33 -16.27
CA PHE A 392 16.87 -5.09 -17.45
C PHE A 392 17.87 -6.24 -17.61
N HIS A 393 17.75 -7.01 -18.70
CA HIS A 393 18.55 -8.24 -18.89
C HIS A 393 18.52 -9.19 -17.67
N GLY A 394 17.35 -9.35 -17.05
CA GLY A 394 17.13 -10.19 -15.87
C GLY A 394 17.68 -9.62 -14.55
N LYS A 395 18.18 -8.37 -14.54
CA LYS A 395 18.60 -7.63 -13.35
C LYS A 395 17.59 -6.55 -13.00
N PRO A 396 17.31 -6.32 -11.70
CA PRO A 396 16.39 -5.27 -11.29
C PRO A 396 16.94 -3.88 -11.64
#